data_fefe63280c8eb15d82576e0ce4b2eb1d
#
_entry.id   fefe63280c8eb15d82576e0ce4b2eb1d
#
_cell.length_a   1.000
_cell.length_b   1.000
_cell.length_c   1.000
_cell.angle_alpha   90.00
_cell.angle_beta   90.00
_cell.angle_gamma   90.00
#
_symmetry.space_group_name_H-M   'P 1'
#
loop_
_entity.id
_entity.type
_entity.pdbx_description
1 polymer ?
#
loop_
_entity_poly.entity_id
_entity_poly.type
_entity_poly.pdbx_seq_one_letter_code
_entity_poly.pdbx_strand_id
1 'polypeptide(L)'
;MKRIFLFMAAAAAAMAVSAQSHVDRQRAAAAADVVYYELGGNKYTPEQVDSINRIVAEYYFDQFRGFQDPEAPYFMFMSKDSQLAMGIGGLVRMRGWYDVGYMTKSNGFSPYLITMDPAQRTSRDRLGVSPSGTGLFFRVIGRNKMLGHYQLYIEGNFNGYDHVGFQLKKAYATIGDVTVGYASSTFGDPAAQPPVIDAQGANNKISNTTVLLRYMHTFRSGWTAAVSVENPTTAVATDGVSTAAASTVCPDGAAFVQYAWGPTSHVRLSGIVRSVGYRDLISERTHRRAGWGVLLSATGHPADPLTVYATLNYGRGTSSMGGDLICGAYDLLPDVADPGHMYAPASLGWNLGLQYNFRPDIFASASFSQTRLYAREGTAGSEYKYGLWACANLFWNLTPRIQAGVEFDWGLRCNVDGYARSARRVGAMCQFTF
;
A
#
# COMPACT_ATOMS: atom_id res chain seq x y z
N MET A 1 -16.41 13.85 27.06
CA MET A 1 -15.29 14.28 26.19
C MET A 1 -13.94 14.39 26.91
N LYS A 2 -13.78 15.12 28.02
CA LYS A 2 -12.48 15.23 28.75
C LYS A 2 -11.91 13.89 29.24
N ARG A 3 -12.70 12.91 29.65
CA ARG A 3 -12.22 11.59 30.11
C ARG A 3 -11.75 10.68 28.97
N ILE A 4 -12.32 10.82 27.78
CA ILE A 4 -11.88 10.07 26.57
C ILE A 4 -10.53 10.61 26.07
N PHE A 5 -10.34 11.95 26.13
CA PHE A 5 -9.05 12.57 25.78
C PHE A 5 -7.93 12.18 26.77
N LEU A 6 -8.24 12.07 28.07
CA LEU A 6 -7.24 11.63 29.06
C LEU A 6 -6.86 10.16 28.89
N PHE A 7 -7.81 9.29 28.51
CA PHE A 7 -7.54 7.87 28.24
C PHE A 7 -6.71 7.67 26.95
N MET A 8 -7.00 8.46 25.93
CA MET A 8 -6.20 8.47 24.68
C MET A 8 -4.79 9.02 24.92
N ALA A 9 -4.61 10.04 25.74
CA ALA A 9 -3.30 10.59 26.09
C ALA A 9 -2.47 9.63 26.97
N ALA A 10 -3.09 8.94 27.93
CA ALA A 10 -2.43 7.93 28.76
C ALA A 10 -2.05 6.66 27.95
N ALA A 11 -2.90 6.22 27.02
CA ALA A 11 -2.61 5.14 26.10
C ALA A 11 -1.46 5.52 25.14
N ALA A 12 -1.43 6.75 24.64
CA ALA A 12 -0.34 7.25 23.80
C ALA A 12 1.00 7.32 24.54
N ALA A 13 1.00 7.72 25.82
CA ALA A 13 2.21 7.77 26.65
C ALA A 13 2.74 6.36 27.00
N ALA A 14 1.87 5.39 27.27
CA ALA A 14 2.25 4.00 27.50
C ALA A 14 2.82 3.33 26.22
N MET A 15 2.28 3.69 25.04
CA MET A 15 2.78 3.21 23.74
C MET A 15 4.17 3.75 23.38
N ALA A 16 4.54 4.94 23.84
CA ALA A 16 5.83 5.56 23.54
C ALA A 16 7.01 4.86 24.23
N VAL A 17 6.81 4.27 25.43
CA VAL A 17 7.90 3.62 26.19
C VAL A 17 8.21 2.21 25.67
N SER A 18 7.20 1.45 25.21
CA SER A 18 7.41 0.09 24.67
C SER A 18 7.97 0.09 23.25
N ALA A 19 7.69 1.13 22.47
CA ALA A 19 8.17 1.27 21.10
C ALA A 19 9.70 1.39 20.99
N GLN A 20 10.34 2.05 21.96
CA GLN A 20 11.77 2.30 21.94
C GLN A 20 12.61 1.02 22.12
N SER A 21 12.14 0.09 22.96
CA SER A 21 12.85 -1.20 23.20
C SER A 21 12.72 -2.18 22.02
N HIS A 22 11.62 -2.12 21.27
CA HIS A 22 11.41 -2.95 20.07
C HIS A 22 12.31 -2.51 18.91
N VAL A 23 12.50 -1.21 18.77
CA VAL A 23 13.39 -0.60 17.76
C VAL A 23 14.82 -0.98 17.94
N ASP A 24 15.32 -0.91 19.17
CA ASP A 24 16.71 -1.20 19.43
C ASP A 24 17.02 -2.69 19.19
N ARG A 25 16.06 -3.58 19.41
CA ARG A 25 16.14 -5.00 19.04
C ARG A 25 16.10 -5.24 17.53
N GLN A 26 15.23 -4.55 16.80
CA GLN A 26 15.21 -4.62 15.33
C GLN A 26 16.46 -4.02 14.70
N ARG A 27 17.00 -2.94 15.28
CA ARG A 27 18.27 -2.33 14.89
C ARG A 27 19.44 -3.32 15.04
N ALA A 28 19.53 -3.99 16.19
CA ALA A 28 20.59 -4.95 16.45
C ALA A 28 20.48 -6.18 15.54
N ALA A 29 19.29 -6.70 15.29
CA ALA A 29 19.05 -7.82 14.39
C ALA A 29 19.37 -7.47 12.92
N ALA A 30 18.94 -6.30 12.45
CA ALA A 30 19.20 -5.86 11.08
C ALA A 30 20.69 -5.56 10.83
N ALA A 31 21.42 -5.03 11.81
CA ALA A 31 22.86 -4.76 11.67
C ALA A 31 23.72 -6.05 11.67
N ALA A 32 23.22 -7.14 12.25
CA ALA A 32 23.93 -8.41 12.32
C ALA A 32 23.92 -9.22 11.00
N ASP A 33 22.96 -8.93 10.10
CA ASP A 33 22.72 -9.74 8.88
C ASP A 33 23.30 -9.14 7.59
N VAL A 34 23.96 -7.98 7.65
CA VAL A 34 24.53 -7.34 6.44
C VAL A 34 25.92 -7.89 6.14
N VAL A 35 26.06 -8.55 5.01
CA VAL A 35 27.37 -9.04 4.52
C VAL A 35 27.94 -8.02 3.55
N TYR A 36 29.12 -7.51 3.86
CA TYR A 36 29.84 -6.56 3.00
C TYR A 36 30.81 -7.29 2.11
N TYR A 37 30.74 -7.00 0.81
CA TYR A 37 31.74 -7.46 -0.16
C TYR A 37 32.49 -6.26 -0.73
N GLU A 38 33.81 -6.26 -0.59
CA GLU A 38 34.67 -5.26 -1.20
C GLU A 38 35.06 -5.68 -2.62
N LEU A 39 34.84 -4.81 -3.57
CA LEU A 39 35.40 -4.97 -4.93
C LEU A 39 36.83 -4.41 -4.95
N GLY A 40 37.80 -5.20 -4.46
CA GLY A 40 39.19 -4.75 -4.58
C GLY A 40 40.21 -5.22 -3.54
N GLY A 41 39.84 -5.95 -2.50
CA GLY A 41 40.78 -6.72 -1.67
C GLY A 41 41.72 -5.94 -0.72
N ASN A 42 41.46 -4.67 -0.41
CA ASN A 42 42.25 -3.90 0.55
C ASN A 42 41.56 -3.80 1.92
N LYS A 43 42.35 -3.84 3.01
CA LYS A 43 41.84 -3.64 4.35
C LYS A 43 41.31 -2.21 4.50
N TYR A 44 40.11 -2.06 5.08
CA TYR A 44 39.50 -0.77 5.35
C TYR A 44 40.30 0.07 6.35
N THR A 45 40.40 1.37 6.07
CA THR A 45 40.90 2.33 7.07
C THR A 45 39.78 2.62 8.10
N PRO A 46 40.12 3.10 9.33
CA PRO A 46 39.12 3.48 10.33
C PRO A 46 38.07 4.50 9.78
N GLU A 47 38.50 5.45 8.96
CA GLU A 47 37.63 6.45 8.34
C GLU A 47 36.62 5.81 7.33
N GLN A 48 37.09 4.77 6.61
CA GLN A 48 36.23 4.00 5.71
C GLN A 48 35.20 3.19 6.52
N VAL A 49 35.60 2.57 7.63
CA VAL A 49 34.69 1.84 8.54
C VAL A 49 33.62 2.78 9.08
N ASP A 50 33.96 4.00 9.49
CA ASP A 50 32.98 5.00 9.94
C ASP A 50 32.04 5.46 8.82
N SER A 51 32.54 5.58 7.61
CA SER A 51 31.73 5.91 6.44
C SER A 51 30.75 4.78 6.10
N ILE A 52 31.23 3.53 6.14
CA ILE A 52 30.42 2.32 5.95
C ILE A 52 29.30 2.26 6.99
N ASN A 53 29.64 2.41 8.27
CA ASN A 53 28.66 2.37 9.36
C ASN A 53 27.59 3.47 9.22
N ARG A 54 27.97 4.66 8.76
CA ARG A 54 27.02 5.74 8.45
C ARG A 54 26.09 5.38 7.31
N ILE A 55 26.60 4.86 6.21
CA ILE A 55 25.77 4.45 5.06
C ILE A 55 24.84 3.31 5.45
N VAL A 56 25.31 2.34 6.23
CA VAL A 56 24.47 1.27 6.77
C VAL A 56 23.37 1.82 7.66
N ALA A 57 23.71 2.74 8.56
CA ALA A 57 22.72 3.41 9.40
C ALA A 57 21.66 4.14 8.56
N GLU A 58 22.06 4.81 7.48
CA GLU A 58 21.14 5.47 6.56
C GLU A 58 20.22 4.48 5.84
N TYR A 59 20.67 3.30 5.45
CA TYR A 59 19.82 2.26 4.90
C TYR A 59 18.69 1.83 5.85
N TYR A 60 18.99 1.73 7.13
CA TYR A 60 18.03 1.28 8.14
C TYR A 60 17.18 2.41 8.74
N PHE A 61 17.67 3.67 8.65
CA PHE A 61 17.07 4.83 9.34
C PHE A 61 16.70 5.98 8.42
N ASP A 62 16.58 5.70 7.11
CA ASP A 62 16.04 6.64 6.15
C ASP A 62 14.65 7.12 6.59
N GLN A 63 14.43 8.45 6.54
CA GLN A 63 13.15 9.07 6.85
C GLN A 63 11.99 8.56 6.00
N PHE A 64 12.30 7.98 4.83
CA PHE A 64 11.32 7.40 3.90
C PHE A 64 10.98 5.95 4.22
N ARG A 65 11.62 5.33 5.21
CA ARG A 65 11.34 3.96 5.61
C ARG A 65 9.91 3.82 6.10
N GLY A 66 9.24 2.78 5.64
CA GLY A 66 7.84 2.55 5.94
C GLY A 66 6.87 3.36 5.07
N PHE A 67 7.32 4.48 4.47
CA PHE A 67 6.50 5.25 3.55
C PHE A 67 6.71 4.82 2.08
N GLN A 68 7.95 4.83 1.62
CA GLN A 68 8.30 4.37 0.26
C GLN A 68 8.60 2.87 0.22
N ASP A 69 8.63 2.25 1.39
CA ASP A 69 8.91 0.84 1.59
C ASP A 69 10.23 0.39 0.96
N PRO A 70 11.33 1.14 1.17
CA PRO A 70 12.62 0.72 0.68
C PRO A 70 13.08 -0.46 1.51
N GLU A 71 13.16 -1.63 0.88
CA GLU A 71 13.68 -2.82 1.54
C GLU A 71 15.18 -2.72 1.75
N ALA A 72 15.70 -3.27 2.85
CA ALA A 72 17.13 -3.37 3.07
C ALA A 72 17.68 -4.50 2.19
N PRO A 73 18.74 -4.26 1.40
CA PRO A 73 19.32 -5.29 0.56
C PRO A 73 20.11 -6.27 1.41
N TYR A 74 20.10 -7.54 1.02
CA TYR A 74 20.92 -8.56 1.63
C TYR A 74 22.39 -8.45 1.19
N PHE A 75 22.61 -8.15 -0.08
CA PHE A 75 23.94 -7.94 -0.65
C PHE A 75 24.20 -6.45 -0.87
N MET A 76 25.32 -5.96 -0.38
CA MET A 76 25.74 -4.58 -0.54
C MET A 76 27.17 -4.50 -1.06
N PHE A 77 27.34 -3.71 -2.11
CA PHE A 77 28.62 -3.39 -2.72
C PHE A 77 28.98 -1.94 -2.39
N MET A 78 30.20 -1.69 -1.99
CA MET A 78 30.71 -0.37 -1.61
C MET A 78 31.72 0.12 -2.62
N SER A 79 31.65 1.41 -2.97
CA SER A 79 32.69 2.04 -3.78
C SER A 79 34.02 2.18 -3.01
N LYS A 80 35.16 2.26 -3.71
CA LYS A 80 36.49 2.38 -3.09
C LYS A 80 36.64 3.59 -2.18
N ASP A 81 35.94 4.67 -2.45
CA ASP A 81 35.93 5.91 -1.68
C ASP A 81 34.89 5.89 -0.53
N SER A 82 34.15 4.79 -0.39
CA SER A 82 33.07 4.61 0.59
C SER A 82 31.99 5.72 0.57
N GLN A 83 31.77 6.37 -0.59
CA GLN A 83 30.75 7.41 -0.75
C GLN A 83 29.50 6.91 -1.46
N LEU A 84 29.58 5.72 -2.07
CA LEU A 84 28.50 5.08 -2.77
C LEU A 84 28.33 3.64 -2.32
N ALA A 85 27.13 3.26 -1.96
CA ALA A 85 26.76 1.87 -1.70
C ALA A 85 25.64 1.44 -2.64
N MET A 86 25.77 0.24 -3.17
CA MET A 86 24.80 -0.37 -4.06
C MET A 86 24.35 -1.69 -3.47
N GLY A 87 23.03 -1.88 -3.33
CA GLY A 87 22.46 -3.10 -2.79
C GLY A 87 21.51 -3.76 -3.75
N ILE A 88 21.51 -5.08 -3.72
CA ILE A 88 20.58 -5.94 -4.46
C ILE A 88 19.90 -6.85 -3.46
N GLY A 89 18.59 -6.96 -3.56
CA GLY A 89 17.80 -7.88 -2.75
C GLY A 89 16.54 -8.30 -3.49
N GLY A 90 15.82 -9.19 -2.87
CA GLY A 90 14.59 -9.67 -3.46
C GLY A 90 13.98 -10.79 -2.66
N LEU A 91 12.92 -11.34 -3.22
CA LEU A 91 12.24 -12.49 -2.65
C LEU A 91 11.66 -13.38 -3.74
N VAL A 92 11.65 -14.68 -3.48
CA VAL A 92 10.90 -15.68 -4.24
C VAL A 92 9.72 -16.10 -3.41
N ARG A 93 8.52 -15.94 -3.95
CA ARG A 93 7.27 -16.26 -3.26
C ARG A 93 6.41 -17.20 -4.09
N MET A 94 5.88 -18.23 -3.44
CA MET A 94 4.83 -19.08 -3.99
C MET A 94 3.60 -18.97 -3.10
N ARG A 95 2.44 -18.79 -3.73
CA ARG A 95 1.14 -18.78 -3.07
C ARG A 95 0.24 -19.79 -3.75
N GLY A 96 -0.52 -20.53 -2.93
CA GLY A 96 -1.60 -21.40 -3.38
C GLY A 96 -2.85 -21.06 -2.61
N TRP A 97 -4.01 -21.14 -3.25
CA TRP A 97 -5.30 -20.88 -2.60
C TRP A 97 -6.43 -21.71 -3.18
N TYR A 98 -7.46 -21.85 -2.40
CA TYR A 98 -8.70 -22.50 -2.79
C TYR A 98 -9.87 -21.54 -2.49
N ASP A 99 -10.59 -21.14 -3.54
CA ASP A 99 -11.75 -20.28 -3.48
C ASP A 99 -13.03 -21.09 -3.43
N VAL A 100 -13.99 -20.67 -2.60
CA VAL A 100 -15.35 -21.18 -2.51
C VAL A 100 -16.34 -20.02 -2.61
N GLY A 101 -17.32 -20.07 -3.53
CA GLY A 101 -18.38 -19.06 -3.62
C GLY A 101 -18.41 -18.23 -4.88
N TYR A 102 -17.97 -18.78 -6.00
CA TYR A 102 -18.04 -18.13 -7.33
C TYR A 102 -17.16 -16.88 -7.47
N MET A 103 -15.92 -16.95 -6.99
CA MET A 103 -14.94 -15.90 -7.23
C MET A 103 -14.51 -15.87 -8.69
N THR A 104 -14.37 -14.68 -9.27
CA THR A 104 -13.67 -14.49 -10.53
C THR A 104 -12.19 -14.85 -10.38
N LYS A 105 -11.56 -15.41 -11.43
CA LYS A 105 -10.12 -15.73 -11.40
C LYS A 105 -9.30 -14.48 -11.07
N SER A 106 -8.64 -14.49 -9.92
CA SER A 106 -7.77 -13.40 -9.46
C SER A 106 -6.74 -13.90 -8.45
N ASN A 107 -5.56 -13.30 -8.44
CA ASN A 107 -4.55 -13.52 -7.41
C ASN A 107 -4.92 -12.86 -6.06
N GLY A 108 -5.72 -11.81 -6.08
CA GLY A 108 -6.23 -11.13 -4.91
C GLY A 108 -7.67 -11.51 -4.63
N PHE A 109 -8.01 -11.58 -3.35
CA PHE A 109 -9.38 -11.81 -2.88
C PHE A 109 -10.06 -10.46 -2.64
N SER A 110 -10.87 -10.01 -3.62
CA SER A 110 -11.66 -8.79 -3.51
C SER A 110 -13.15 -9.14 -3.47
N PRO A 111 -13.92 -8.66 -2.49
CA PRO A 111 -15.37 -8.77 -2.49
C PRO A 111 -16.04 -8.30 -3.79
N TYR A 112 -15.47 -7.31 -4.47
CA TYR A 112 -15.94 -6.85 -5.77
C TYR A 112 -15.97 -7.98 -6.82
N LEU A 113 -15.01 -8.89 -6.78
CA LEU A 113 -14.84 -9.98 -7.72
C LEU A 113 -15.75 -11.20 -7.46
N ILE A 114 -16.61 -11.15 -6.44
CA ILE A 114 -17.65 -12.16 -6.22
C ILE A 114 -18.68 -11.99 -7.34
N THR A 115 -18.87 -13.04 -8.16
CA THR A 115 -19.78 -13.03 -9.30
C THR A 115 -21.23 -12.97 -8.84
N MET A 116 -21.92 -11.89 -9.17
CA MET A 116 -23.31 -11.66 -8.80
C MET A 116 -24.27 -12.20 -9.87
N ASP A 117 -23.91 -12.10 -11.14
CA ASP A 117 -24.69 -12.60 -12.27
C ASP A 117 -24.67 -14.13 -12.36
N PRO A 118 -25.85 -14.81 -12.33
CA PRO A 118 -25.93 -16.26 -12.52
C PRO A 118 -25.32 -16.76 -13.83
N ALA A 119 -25.43 -15.99 -14.90
CA ALA A 119 -24.89 -16.37 -16.21
C ALA A 119 -23.36 -16.42 -16.26
N GLN A 120 -22.69 -15.66 -15.39
CA GLN A 120 -21.24 -15.61 -15.31
C GLN A 120 -20.63 -16.63 -14.33
N ARG A 121 -21.43 -17.48 -13.72
CA ARG A 121 -21.00 -18.47 -12.71
C ARG A 121 -20.47 -19.74 -13.38
N THR A 122 -19.21 -19.70 -13.81
CA THR A 122 -18.59 -20.85 -14.49
C THR A 122 -18.15 -21.95 -13.51
N SER A 123 -17.72 -21.60 -12.30
CA SER A 123 -17.27 -22.53 -11.27
C SER A 123 -17.52 -21.96 -9.88
N ARG A 124 -18.07 -22.79 -8.98
CA ARG A 124 -18.25 -22.43 -7.57
C ARG A 124 -16.94 -22.40 -6.81
N ASP A 125 -16.10 -23.38 -7.09
CA ASP A 125 -14.87 -23.65 -6.36
C ASP A 125 -13.70 -23.59 -7.33
N ARG A 126 -12.55 -23.06 -6.86
CA ARG A 126 -11.39 -22.87 -7.71
C ARG A 126 -10.09 -23.02 -6.93
N LEU A 127 -9.18 -23.83 -7.46
CA LEU A 127 -7.77 -23.87 -7.04
C LEU A 127 -6.96 -22.82 -7.84
N GLY A 128 -6.11 -22.06 -7.16
CA GLY A 128 -5.15 -21.16 -7.77
C GLY A 128 -3.76 -21.34 -7.17
N VAL A 129 -2.75 -21.18 -8.01
CA VAL A 129 -1.33 -21.15 -7.60
C VAL A 129 -0.65 -20.02 -8.37
N SER A 130 0.20 -19.25 -7.71
CA SER A 130 0.89 -18.14 -8.37
C SER A 130 2.23 -17.83 -7.72
N PRO A 131 3.28 -17.51 -8.51
CA PRO A 131 4.53 -16.93 -8.03
C PRO A 131 4.42 -15.41 -7.80
N SER A 132 3.24 -14.82 -7.97
CA SER A 132 3.06 -13.37 -7.87
C SER A 132 3.49 -12.81 -6.52
N GLY A 133 4.15 -11.66 -6.55
CA GLY A 133 4.84 -11.07 -5.41
C GLY A 133 6.33 -11.46 -5.35
N THR A 134 6.81 -12.47 -6.11
CA THR A 134 8.24 -12.64 -6.38
C THR A 134 8.78 -11.36 -7.02
N GLY A 135 9.89 -10.84 -6.51
CA GLY A 135 10.42 -9.58 -7.01
C GLY A 135 11.88 -9.38 -6.66
N LEU A 136 12.46 -8.42 -7.34
CA LEU A 136 13.84 -7.99 -7.19
C LEU A 136 13.85 -6.48 -6.99
N PHE A 137 14.74 -6.00 -6.15
CA PHE A 137 15.00 -4.58 -6.03
C PHE A 137 16.50 -4.28 -6.07
N PHE A 138 16.77 -3.08 -6.52
CA PHE A 138 18.09 -2.51 -6.63
C PHE A 138 18.05 -1.13 -5.96
N ARG A 139 18.99 -0.89 -5.05
CA ARG A 139 19.08 0.36 -4.31
C ARG A 139 20.49 0.90 -4.33
N VAL A 140 20.64 2.16 -4.72
CA VAL A 140 21.90 2.88 -4.63
C VAL A 140 21.72 4.01 -3.63
N ILE A 141 22.62 4.12 -2.67
CA ILE A 141 22.73 5.25 -1.74
C ILE A 141 24.09 5.89 -1.92
N GLY A 142 24.10 7.19 -1.99
CA GLY A 142 25.33 7.95 -2.06
C GLY A 142 25.23 9.26 -1.30
N ARG A 143 26.41 9.84 -1.08
CA ARG A 143 26.56 11.15 -0.50
C ARG A 143 27.50 11.97 -1.35
N ASN A 144 27.08 13.18 -1.68
CA ASN A 144 27.89 14.13 -2.41
C ASN A 144 27.86 15.49 -1.69
N LYS A 145 29.00 16.23 -1.72
CA LYS A 145 29.09 17.55 -1.08
C LYS A 145 28.08 18.56 -1.59
N MET A 146 27.69 18.45 -2.88
CA MET A 146 26.75 19.37 -3.53
C MET A 146 25.29 18.95 -3.35
N LEU A 147 24.99 17.66 -3.45
CA LEU A 147 23.63 17.13 -3.44
C LEU A 147 23.19 16.62 -2.05
N GLY A 148 24.10 16.54 -1.10
CA GLY A 148 23.83 15.88 0.17
C GLY A 148 23.64 14.37 0.01
N HIS A 149 22.66 13.80 0.70
CA HIS A 149 22.25 12.41 0.54
C HIS A 149 21.39 12.24 -0.70
N TYR A 150 21.63 11.17 -1.47
CA TYR A 150 20.77 10.77 -2.57
C TYR A 150 20.57 9.27 -2.59
N GLN A 151 19.43 8.86 -3.10
CA GLN A 151 19.04 7.47 -3.26
C GLN A 151 18.44 7.25 -4.64
N LEU A 152 18.78 6.12 -5.25
CA LEU A 152 18.06 5.57 -6.41
C LEU A 152 17.48 4.24 -5.99
N TYR A 153 16.21 4.00 -6.32
CA TYR A 153 15.51 2.76 -6.01
C TYR A 153 14.75 2.26 -7.23
N ILE A 154 14.96 1.00 -7.57
CA ILE A 154 14.23 0.31 -8.64
C ILE A 154 13.75 -1.01 -8.07
N GLU A 155 12.47 -1.30 -8.21
CA GLU A 155 11.83 -2.55 -7.82
C GLU A 155 10.95 -3.06 -8.94
N GLY A 156 11.11 -4.35 -9.26
CA GLY A 156 10.25 -5.06 -10.19
C GLY A 156 9.72 -6.34 -9.56
N ASN A 157 8.55 -6.76 -9.99
CA ASN A 157 7.94 -8.00 -9.53
C ASN A 157 7.30 -8.80 -10.67
N PHE A 158 6.92 -10.05 -10.39
CA PHE A 158 6.26 -10.95 -11.33
C PHE A 158 4.74 -10.93 -11.12
N ASN A 159 4.12 -9.75 -11.25
CA ASN A 159 2.68 -9.54 -11.19
C ASN A 159 2.08 -9.04 -12.51
N GLY A 160 2.90 -8.95 -13.57
CA GLY A 160 2.48 -8.45 -14.88
C GLY A 160 1.57 -9.42 -15.64
N TYR A 161 1.75 -9.50 -16.96
CA TYR A 161 0.91 -10.30 -17.84
C TYR A 161 0.70 -11.72 -17.31
N ASP A 162 -0.56 -12.16 -17.27
CA ASP A 162 -1.03 -13.47 -16.74
C ASP A 162 -0.50 -13.78 -15.31
N HIS A 163 -0.21 -12.73 -14.52
CA HIS A 163 0.29 -12.81 -13.15
C HIS A 163 1.67 -13.50 -12.99
N VAL A 164 2.42 -13.64 -14.07
CA VAL A 164 3.80 -14.16 -14.08
C VAL A 164 4.75 -13.25 -14.87
N GLY A 165 4.23 -12.29 -15.64
CA GLY A 165 5.04 -11.31 -16.34
C GLY A 165 5.81 -10.39 -15.40
N PHE A 166 7.06 -10.07 -15.74
CA PHE A 166 7.83 -9.07 -15.00
C PHE A 166 7.29 -7.66 -15.27
N GLN A 167 7.13 -6.87 -14.23
CA GLN A 167 6.67 -5.49 -14.32
C GLN A 167 7.43 -4.57 -13.36
N LEU A 168 7.55 -3.30 -13.74
CA LEU A 168 8.07 -2.27 -12.85
C LEU A 168 7.06 -2.01 -11.72
N LYS A 169 7.54 -2.07 -10.47
CA LYS A 169 6.74 -1.76 -9.28
C LYS A 169 7.06 -0.38 -8.74
N LYS A 170 8.35 0.00 -8.70
CA LYS A 170 8.82 1.33 -8.30
C LYS A 170 10.09 1.68 -9.05
N ALA A 171 10.28 2.95 -9.38
CA ALA A 171 11.53 3.49 -9.92
C ALA A 171 11.60 4.99 -9.60
N TYR A 172 12.40 5.37 -8.62
CA TYR A 172 12.49 6.75 -8.18
C TYR A 172 13.89 7.14 -7.71
N ALA A 173 14.14 8.43 -7.70
CA ALA A 173 15.31 9.05 -7.08
C ALA A 173 14.85 9.95 -5.94
N THR A 174 15.62 9.95 -4.84
CA THR A 174 15.45 10.89 -3.74
C THR A 174 16.75 11.67 -3.54
N ILE A 175 16.65 13.00 -3.44
CA ILE A 175 17.76 13.90 -3.16
C ILE A 175 17.34 14.81 -2.01
N GLY A 176 17.95 14.63 -0.84
CA GLY A 176 17.50 15.28 0.38
C GLY A 176 16.03 14.97 0.66
N ASP A 177 15.18 15.98 0.69
CA ASP A 177 13.73 15.89 0.95
C ASP A 177 12.87 15.71 -0.31
N VAL A 178 13.49 15.71 -1.51
CA VAL A 178 12.77 15.66 -2.78
C VAL A 178 12.85 14.28 -3.39
N THR A 179 11.69 13.71 -3.75
CA THR A 179 11.57 12.44 -4.49
C THR A 179 10.97 12.71 -5.87
N VAL A 180 11.55 12.12 -6.90
CA VAL A 180 11.03 12.14 -8.27
C VAL A 180 11.05 10.76 -8.87
N GLY A 181 9.97 10.35 -9.54
CA GLY A 181 9.88 9.08 -10.23
C GLY A 181 8.57 8.34 -9.98
N TYR A 182 8.57 7.04 -10.27
CA TYR A 182 7.42 6.15 -10.10
C TYR A 182 7.45 5.54 -8.70
N ALA A 183 6.59 6.02 -7.81
CA ALA A 183 6.57 5.66 -6.40
C ALA A 183 5.13 5.60 -5.86
N SER A 184 4.96 5.09 -4.64
CA SER A 184 3.68 5.09 -3.96
C SER A 184 3.14 6.51 -3.79
N SER A 185 1.87 6.70 -4.08
CA SER A 185 1.17 7.98 -3.92
C SER A 185 1.30 8.51 -2.49
N THR A 186 1.42 9.81 -2.37
CA THR A 186 1.46 10.54 -1.09
C THR A 186 0.14 10.42 -0.31
N PHE A 187 -0.95 10.11 -1.01
CA PHE A 187 -2.25 9.92 -0.40
C PHE A 187 -2.35 8.61 0.40
N GLY A 188 -1.62 7.54 0.01
CA GLY A 188 -1.67 6.23 0.66
C GLY A 188 -0.79 6.12 1.92
N ASP A 189 -1.06 5.12 2.75
CA ASP A 189 -0.23 4.74 3.89
C ASP A 189 -0.05 3.20 3.92
N PRO A 190 0.99 2.69 3.26
CA PRO A 190 1.25 1.25 3.24
C PRO A 190 1.67 0.70 4.61
N ALA A 191 2.22 1.53 5.51
CA ALA A 191 2.66 1.11 6.84
C ALA A 191 1.49 0.84 7.81
N ALA A 192 0.31 1.36 7.53
CA ALA A 192 -0.89 1.14 8.35
C ALA A 192 -1.75 -0.04 7.86
N GLN A 193 -1.12 -1.04 7.24
CA GLN A 193 -1.78 -2.26 6.77
C GLN A 193 -1.26 -3.48 7.53
N PRO A 194 -2.15 -4.35 8.06
CA PRO A 194 -1.71 -5.59 8.70
C PRO A 194 -1.07 -6.55 7.67
N PRO A 195 -0.17 -7.44 8.11
CA PRO A 195 0.39 -8.47 7.24
C PRO A 195 -0.71 -9.40 6.72
N VAL A 196 -0.69 -9.67 5.41
CA VAL A 196 -1.62 -10.60 4.74
C VAL A 196 -0.87 -11.43 3.70
N ILE A 197 -1.37 -12.63 3.41
CA ILE A 197 -0.87 -13.51 2.35
C ILE A 197 -1.54 -13.16 1.03
N ASP A 198 -2.81 -12.77 1.07
CA ASP A 198 -3.57 -12.36 -0.10
C ASP A 198 -2.92 -11.17 -0.83
N ALA A 199 -3.05 -11.11 -2.15
CA ALA A 199 -2.43 -10.06 -2.95
C ALA A 199 -3.13 -8.70 -2.80
N GLN A 200 -4.43 -8.71 -2.54
CA GLN A 200 -5.26 -7.51 -2.38
C GLN A 200 -5.14 -6.94 -0.97
N GLY A 201 -5.37 -7.80 0.04
CA GLY A 201 -5.53 -7.38 1.43
C GLY A 201 -6.84 -6.62 1.66
N ALA A 202 -6.83 -5.71 2.65
CA ALA A 202 -8.02 -4.96 3.04
C ALA A 202 -8.70 -4.27 1.86
N ASN A 203 -10.03 -4.43 1.75
CA ASN A 203 -10.78 -3.96 0.59
C ASN A 203 -10.95 -2.43 0.49
N ASN A 204 -10.52 -1.68 1.51
CA ASN A 204 -10.43 -0.20 1.49
C ASN A 204 -9.01 0.33 1.26
N LYS A 205 -8.02 -0.55 1.06
CA LYS A 205 -6.60 -0.20 0.98
C LYS A 205 -6.33 0.78 -0.16
N ILE A 206 -5.74 1.93 0.16
CA ILE A 206 -5.20 2.88 -0.82
C ILE A 206 -3.78 2.42 -1.18
N SER A 207 -3.57 2.04 -2.44
CA SER A 207 -2.33 1.39 -2.91
C SER A 207 -1.85 1.87 -4.28
N ASN A 208 -2.24 3.07 -4.69
CA ASN A 208 -1.83 3.63 -5.98
C ASN A 208 -0.32 3.90 -6.03
N THR A 209 0.30 3.55 -7.16
CA THR A 209 1.69 3.89 -7.50
C THR A 209 1.66 4.71 -8.78
N THR A 210 2.34 5.84 -8.79
CA THR A 210 2.28 6.80 -9.90
C THR A 210 3.59 7.56 -10.07
N VAL A 211 3.78 8.20 -11.22
CA VAL A 211 4.88 9.15 -11.41
C VAL A 211 4.56 10.42 -10.61
N LEU A 212 5.49 10.83 -9.77
CA LEU A 212 5.30 11.97 -8.87
C LEU A 212 6.57 12.80 -8.69
N LEU A 213 6.36 14.03 -8.29
CA LEU A 213 7.34 14.89 -7.64
C LEU A 213 6.81 15.16 -6.23
N ARG A 214 7.57 14.78 -5.20
CA ARG A 214 7.20 14.92 -3.79
C ARG A 214 8.29 15.63 -3.02
N TYR A 215 7.90 16.58 -2.19
CA TYR A 215 8.71 17.12 -1.11
C TYR A 215 8.20 16.52 0.20
N MET A 216 9.10 15.93 1.02
CA MET A 216 8.78 15.35 2.31
C MET A 216 9.86 15.72 3.32
N HIS A 217 9.46 16.32 4.43
CA HIS A 217 10.37 16.74 5.48
C HIS A 217 9.96 16.17 6.83
N THR A 218 10.95 15.62 7.54
CA THR A 218 10.80 15.10 8.90
C THR A 218 11.42 16.05 9.90
N PHE A 219 10.59 16.62 10.76
CA PHE A 219 10.97 17.54 11.82
C PHE A 219 11.52 16.76 13.04
N ARG A 220 12.36 17.41 13.83
CA ARG A 220 12.98 16.78 15.02
C ARG A 220 11.97 16.31 16.08
N SER A 221 10.76 16.82 16.08
CA SER A 221 9.69 16.51 17.05
C SER A 221 8.84 15.27 16.68
N GLY A 222 9.28 14.44 15.72
CA GLY A 222 8.51 13.27 15.27
C GLY A 222 7.40 13.58 14.25
N TRP A 223 7.27 14.83 13.84
CA TRP A 223 6.36 15.23 12.77
C TRP A 223 7.00 15.05 11.40
N THR A 224 6.25 14.53 10.46
CA THR A 224 6.62 14.47 9.04
C THR A 224 5.49 15.08 8.23
N ALA A 225 5.84 15.92 7.27
CA ALA A 225 4.88 16.48 6.31
C ALA A 225 5.37 16.24 4.89
N ALA A 226 4.44 15.99 3.98
CA ALA A 226 4.73 15.84 2.56
C ALA A 226 3.68 16.49 1.71
N VAL A 227 4.12 16.96 0.53
CA VAL A 227 3.27 17.44 -0.55
C VAL A 227 3.80 16.90 -1.87
N SER A 228 2.89 16.54 -2.79
CA SER A 228 3.27 16.03 -4.11
C SER A 228 2.35 16.52 -5.21
N VAL A 229 2.92 16.48 -6.40
CA VAL A 229 2.20 16.56 -7.67
C VAL A 229 2.35 15.19 -8.34
N GLU A 230 1.24 14.58 -8.70
CA GLU A 230 1.16 13.18 -9.13
C GLU A 230 0.50 13.05 -10.50
N ASN A 231 0.98 12.11 -11.32
CA ASN A 231 0.33 11.79 -12.57
C ASN A 231 -1.01 11.10 -12.28
N PRO A 232 -2.14 11.62 -12.80
CA PRO A 232 -3.45 11.11 -12.46
C PRO A 232 -3.68 9.69 -13.00
N THR A 233 -4.22 8.81 -12.15
CA THR A 233 -4.81 7.54 -12.56
C THR A 233 -6.31 7.68 -12.41
N THR A 234 -7.06 7.66 -13.51
CA THR A 234 -8.52 7.83 -13.49
C THR A 234 -9.21 6.62 -14.09
N ALA A 235 -10.35 6.24 -13.50
CA ALA A 235 -11.20 5.17 -13.97
C ALA A 235 -12.65 5.68 -13.99
N VAL A 236 -13.20 5.86 -15.19
CA VAL A 236 -14.52 6.47 -15.43
C VAL A 236 -15.43 5.44 -16.07
N ALA A 237 -16.56 5.12 -15.43
CA ALA A 237 -17.60 4.27 -16.02
C ALA A 237 -18.41 5.11 -17.01
N THR A 238 -18.34 4.77 -18.29
CA THR A 238 -19.08 5.45 -19.36
C THR A 238 -20.13 4.51 -19.95
N ASP A 239 -21.24 5.07 -20.42
CA ASP A 239 -22.28 4.33 -21.12
C ASP A 239 -21.96 4.14 -22.62
N GLY A 240 -20.98 4.88 -23.15
CA GLY A 240 -20.59 4.84 -24.56
C GLY A 240 -21.63 5.42 -25.53
N VAL A 241 -22.76 5.91 -25.04
CA VAL A 241 -23.85 6.47 -25.80
C VAL A 241 -23.99 7.98 -25.55
N SER A 242 -24.09 8.38 -24.31
CA SER A 242 -24.18 9.78 -23.88
C SER A 242 -22.87 10.33 -23.30
N THR A 243 -22.00 9.45 -22.81
CA THR A 243 -20.74 9.81 -22.16
C THR A 243 -19.58 8.96 -22.63
N ALA A 244 -18.38 9.58 -22.69
CA ALA A 244 -17.12 8.93 -23.02
C ALA A 244 -15.99 9.39 -22.10
N ALA A 245 -14.92 8.61 -22.00
CA ALA A 245 -13.72 9.01 -21.27
C ALA A 245 -13.04 10.19 -21.98
N ALA A 246 -12.50 11.12 -21.20
CA ALA A 246 -11.69 12.23 -21.70
C ALA A 246 -10.27 12.17 -21.14
N SER A 247 -9.34 12.76 -21.90
CA SER A 247 -7.95 12.87 -21.47
C SER A 247 -7.82 13.71 -20.20
N THR A 248 -7.00 13.26 -19.27
CA THR A 248 -6.64 14.02 -18.09
C THR A 248 -5.59 15.07 -18.45
N VAL A 249 -5.79 16.32 -18.02
CA VAL A 249 -4.87 17.44 -18.35
C VAL A 249 -4.36 18.17 -17.10
N CYS A 250 -4.82 17.81 -15.92
CA CYS A 250 -4.41 18.40 -14.68
C CYS A 250 -3.84 17.32 -13.76
N PRO A 251 -2.65 17.51 -13.18
CA PRO A 251 -2.10 16.57 -12.23
C PRO A 251 -2.95 16.51 -10.96
N ASP A 252 -2.87 15.39 -10.24
CA ASP A 252 -3.41 15.27 -8.90
C ASP A 252 -2.46 15.95 -7.89
N GLY A 253 -3.01 16.62 -6.88
CA GLY A 253 -2.27 17.16 -5.75
C GLY A 253 -2.53 16.34 -4.49
N ALA A 254 -1.49 15.84 -3.83
CA ALA A 254 -1.65 15.09 -2.59
C ALA A 254 -0.73 15.64 -1.49
N ALA A 255 -1.15 15.49 -0.24
CA ALA A 255 -0.38 15.91 0.92
C ALA A 255 -0.69 15.02 2.12
N PHE A 256 0.25 14.93 3.07
CA PHE A 256 -0.02 14.37 4.39
C PHE A 256 0.74 15.09 5.50
N VAL A 257 0.23 14.91 6.72
CA VAL A 257 0.92 15.20 7.96
C VAL A 257 0.88 13.95 8.83
N GLN A 258 2.03 13.55 9.38
CA GLN A 258 2.19 12.38 10.22
C GLN A 258 2.86 12.78 11.52
N TYR A 259 2.40 12.19 12.62
CA TYR A 259 3.10 12.20 13.89
C TYR A 259 3.51 10.78 14.27
N ALA A 260 4.81 10.56 14.48
CA ALA A 260 5.38 9.27 14.89
C ALA A 260 5.92 9.39 16.33
N TRP A 261 5.52 8.45 17.20
CA TRP A 261 6.03 8.33 18.59
C TRP A 261 6.90 7.09 18.78
N GLY A 262 7.32 6.50 17.68
CA GLY A 262 8.19 5.34 17.60
C GLY A 262 8.50 5.04 16.13
N PRO A 263 9.36 4.07 15.83
CA PRO A 263 9.79 3.80 14.45
C PRO A 263 8.68 3.19 13.59
N THR A 264 7.72 2.51 14.20
CA THR A 264 6.60 1.85 13.52
C THR A 264 5.24 2.39 13.99
N SER A 265 5.21 3.19 15.07
CA SER A 265 3.97 3.75 15.61
C SER A 265 3.76 5.17 15.11
N HIS A 266 2.66 5.40 14.41
CA HIS A 266 2.32 6.71 13.88
C HIS A 266 0.82 6.91 13.72
N VAL A 267 0.42 8.15 13.57
CA VAL A 267 -0.87 8.57 13.03
C VAL A 267 -0.61 9.51 11.86
N ARG A 268 -1.34 9.30 10.76
CA ARG A 268 -1.22 10.10 9.54
C ARG A 268 -2.58 10.57 9.06
N LEU A 269 -2.65 11.83 8.68
CA LEU A 269 -3.77 12.41 7.95
C LEU A 269 -3.29 12.80 6.56
N SER A 270 -3.88 12.18 5.53
CA SER A 270 -3.55 12.46 4.13
C SER A 270 -4.76 13.05 3.40
N GLY A 271 -4.51 13.84 2.39
CA GLY A 271 -5.52 14.41 1.50
C GLY A 271 -5.07 14.36 0.05
N ILE A 272 -6.04 14.26 -0.87
CA ILE A 272 -5.83 14.35 -2.31
C ILE A 272 -6.89 15.22 -2.95
N VAL A 273 -6.51 16.00 -3.97
CA VAL A 273 -7.39 16.77 -4.84
C VAL A 273 -7.11 16.41 -6.28
N ARG A 274 -8.17 16.26 -7.07
CA ARG A 274 -8.12 15.69 -8.42
C ARG A 274 -9.05 16.43 -9.37
N SER A 275 -8.77 16.31 -10.68
CA SER A 275 -9.64 16.80 -11.75
C SER A 275 -9.92 15.64 -12.71
N VAL A 276 -11.12 15.05 -12.63
CA VAL A 276 -11.50 13.90 -13.45
C VAL A 276 -12.32 14.41 -14.66
N GLY A 277 -11.84 14.10 -15.86
CA GLY A 277 -12.43 14.54 -17.12
C GLY A 277 -13.38 13.49 -17.72
N TYR A 278 -14.43 13.95 -18.39
CA TYR A 278 -15.28 13.14 -19.24
C TYR A 278 -15.80 13.97 -20.44
N ARG A 279 -16.21 13.30 -21.51
CA ARG A 279 -16.82 13.93 -22.67
C ARG A 279 -18.31 13.63 -22.67
N ASP A 280 -19.11 14.66 -22.75
CA ASP A 280 -20.53 14.62 -23.07
C ASP A 280 -20.67 14.48 -24.60
N LEU A 281 -21.24 13.38 -25.03
CA LEU A 281 -21.46 13.07 -26.46
C LEU A 281 -22.72 13.73 -27.05
N ILE A 282 -23.62 14.21 -26.18
CA ILE A 282 -24.83 14.91 -26.60
C ILE A 282 -24.51 16.35 -26.98
N SER A 283 -23.80 17.06 -26.10
CA SER A 283 -23.40 18.45 -26.35
C SER A 283 -22.02 18.57 -27.04
N GLU A 284 -21.32 17.43 -27.26
CA GLU A 284 -19.96 17.35 -27.79
C GLU A 284 -18.91 18.15 -26.99
N ARG A 285 -19.15 18.34 -25.69
CA ARG A 285 -18.27 19.11 -24.81
C ARG A 285 -17.51 18.23 -23.84
N THR A 286 -16.30 18.66 -23.47
CA THR A 286 -15.51 18.04 -22.41
C THR A 286 -15.77 18.74 -21.10
N HIS A 287 -16.18 17.99 -20.11
CA HIS A 287 -16.45 18.46 -18.76
C HIS A 287 -15.41 17.88 -17.78
N ARG A 288 -15.27 18.52 -16.64
CA ARG A 288 -14.43 18.09 -15.53
C ARG A 288 -15.18 18.16 -14.23
N ARG A 289 -14.92 17.19 -13.36
CA ARG A 289 -15.43 17.15 -12.01
C ARG A 289 -14.28 17.14 -11.04
N ALA A 290 -14.38 17.95 -9.98
CA ALA A 290 -13.44 17.90 -8.88
C ALA A 290 -13.63 16.59 -8.10
N GLY A 291 -12.53 15.88 -7.92
CA GLY A 291 -12.41 14.76 -6.99
C GLY A 291 -11.61 15.18 -5.77
N TRP A 292 -11.87 14.57 -4.64
CA TRP A 292 -11.10 14.78 -3.43
C TRP A 292 -11.24 13.59 -2.47
N GLY A 293 -10.24 13.38 -1.64
CA GLY A 293 -10.26 12.34 -0.62
C GLY A 293 -9.45 12.70 0.60
N VAL A 294 -9.83 12.11 1.73
CA VAL A 294 -9.11 12.19 3.01
C VAL A 294 -8.89 10.76 3.50
N LEU A 295 -7.69 10.49 4.00
CA LEU A 295 -7.31 9.23 4.64
C LEU A 295 -6.75 9.53 6.03
N LEU A 296 -7.34 8.95 7.06
CA LEU A 296 -6.78 8.87 8.41
C LEU A 296 -6.26 7.45 8.61
N SER A 297 -5.00 7.31 8.98
CA SER A 297 -4.37 6.02 9.23
C SER A 297 -3.56 6.04 10.51
N ALA A 298 -3.44 4.89 11.15
CA ALA A 298 -2.66 4.74 12.38
C ALA A 298 -2.10 3.33 12.50
N THR A 299 -0.90 3.26 13.04
CA THR A 299 -0.28 2.02 13.53
C THR A 299 0.24 2.25 14.94
N GLY A 300 -0.03 1.34 15.85
CA GLY A 300 0.39 1.49 17.23
C GLY A 300 0.71 0.14 17.90
N HIS A 301 1.58 0.19 18.90
CA HIS A 301 2.01 -0.95 19.70
C HIS A 301 1.58 -0.74 21.14
N PRO A 302 0.32 -1.10 21.51
CA PRO A 302 -0.15 -0.93 22.88
C PRO A 302 0.54 -1.86 23.88
N ALA A 303 1.12 -2.96 23.41
CA ALA A 303 1.96 -3.88 24.17
C ALA A 303 3.00 -4.50 23.24
N ASP A 304 4.13 -4.99 23.79
CA ASP A 304 5.22 -5.59 23.02
C ASP A 304 4.77 -6.64 21.98
N PRO A 305 3.85 -7.60 22.31
CA PRO A 305 3.42 -8.60 21.34
C PRO A 305 2.31 -8.11 20.38
N LEU A 306 1.70 -6.94 20.64
CA LEU A 306 0.48 -6.50 19.96
C LEU A 306 0.72 -5.26 19.10
N THR A 307 0.38 -5.35 17.82
CA THR A 307 0.31 -4.22 16.89
C THR A 307 -1.14 -4.02 16.43
N VAL A 308 -1.59 -2.79 16.42
CA VAL A 308 -2.92 -2.38 15.97
C VAL A 308 -2.77 -1.52 14.72
N TYR A 309 -3.57 -1.80 13.70
CA TYR A 309 -3.65 -1.06 12.45
C TYR A 309 -5.06 -0.52 12.26
N ALA A 310 -5.18 0.73 11.87
CA ALA A 310 -6.47 1.34 11.58
C ALA A 310 -6.38 2.29 10.39
N THR A 311 -7.35 2.22 9.49
CA THR A 311 -7.49 3.17 8.37
C THR A 311 -8.95 3.55 8.19
N LEU A 312 -9.17 4.82 7.85
CA LEU A 312 -10.48 5.38 7.50
C LEU A 312 -10.30 6.34 6.32
N ASN A 313 -10.93 6.07 5.20
CA ASN A 313 -10.90 6.93 4.03
C ASN A 313 -12.31 7.34 3.61
N TYR A 314 -12.44 8.59 3.20
CA TYR A 314 -13.66 9.17 2.65
C TYR A 314 -13.31 10.10 1.49
N GLY A 315 -14.11 10.08 0.42
CA GLY A 315 -13.87 10.96 -0.71
C GLY A 315 -14.90 10.85 -1.82
N ARG A 316 -14.66 11.58 -2.90
CA ARG A 316 -15.40 11.54 -4.17
C ARG A 316 -14.44 11.50 -5.33
N GLY A 317 -14.68 10.63 -6.31
CA GLY A 317 -13.79 10.50 -7.47
C GLY A 317 -12.40 9.95 -7.11
N THR A 318 -12.32 9.03 -6.15
CA THR A 318 -11.08 8.41 -5.66
C THR A 318 -11.07 6.89 -5.78
N SER A 319 -11.97 6.31 -6.55
CA SER A 319 -12.09 4.85 -6.68
C SER A 319 -10.86 4.20 -7.31
N SER A 320 -10.20 4.88 -8.23
CA SER A 320 -8.96 4.43 -8.86
C SER A 320 -7.74 4.40 -7.93
N MET A 321 -7.86 4.90 -6.68
CA MET A 321 -6.75 4.92 -5.74
C MET A 321 -6.50 3.56 -5.06
N GLY A 322 -7.38 2.58 -5.17
CA GLY A 322 -7.19 1.24 -4.62
C GLY A 322 -8.46 0.58 -4.08
N GLY A 323 -8.25 -0.53 -3.39
CA GLY A 323 -9.31 -1.31 -2.77
C GLY A 323 -10.26 -1.98 -3.77
N ASP A 324 -11.46 -2.31 -3.32
CA ASP A 324 -12.50 -2.92 -4.17
C ASP A 324 -12.91 -2.02 -5.35
N LEU A 325 -12.91 -0.71 -5.14
CA LEU A 325 -13.48 0.24 -6.09
C LEU A 325 -12.64 0.42 -7.35
N ILE A 326 -11.36 0.07 -7.32
CA ILE A 326 -10.48 0.12 -8.51
C ILE A 326 -10.99 -0.80 -9.63
N CYS A 327 -11.70 -1.88 -9.28
CA CYS A 327 -12.25 -2.84 -10.22
C CYS A 327 -13.49 -2.30 -10.98
N GLY A 328 -14.14 -1.23 -10.50
CA GLY A 328 -15.44 -0.76 -10.97
C GLY A 328 -15.43 0.56 -11.74
N ALA A 329 -14.28 1.21 -11.89
CA ALA A 329 -14.16 2.48 -12.61
C ALA A 329 -15.05 3.63 -12.06
N TYR A 330 -15.23 3.70 -10.74
CA TYR A 330 -16.21 4.57 -10.07
C TYR A 330 -15.68 5.98 -9.73
N ASP A 331 -14.66 6.50 -10.39
CA ASP A 331 -14.27 7.90 -10.21
C ASP A 331 -15.39 8.85 -10.67
N LEU A 332 -16.04 8.50 -11.80
CA LEU A 332 -17.27 9.14 -12.25
C LEU A 332 -18.28 8.09 -12.70
N LEU A 333 -19.55 8.36 -12.44
CA LEU A 333 -20.69 7.58 -12.92
C LEU A 333 -21.61 8.46 -13.76
N PRO A 334 -22.28 7.90 -14.80
CA PRO A 334 -23.33 8.61 -15.55
C PRO A 334 -24.46 9.02 -14.61
N ASP A 335 -25.00 10.23 -14.82
CA ASP A 335 -26.21 10.68 -14.14
C ASP A 335 -27.43 10.23 -14.94
N VAL A 336 -28.16 9.26 -14.40
CA VAL A 336 -29.37 8.70 -15.08
C VAL A 336 -30.47 9.76 -15.25
N ALA A 337 -30.54 10.73 -14.33
CA ALA A 337 -31.49 11.80 -14.35
C ALA A 337 -31.14 12.91 -15.37
N ASP A 338 -29.88 13.00 -15.79
CA ASP A 338 -29.37 14.05 -16.66
C ASP A 338 -28.37 13.45 -17.68
N PRO A 339 -28.88 12.83 -18.76
CA PRO A 339 -28.05 12.19 -19.80
C PRO A 339 -27.02 13.15 -20.39
N GLY A 340 -25.79 12.66 -20.59
CA GLY A 340 -24.63 13.46 -21.01
C GLY A 340 -23.82 14.04 -19.84
N HIS A 341 -24.37 14.02 -18.62
CA HIS A 341 -23.65 14.44 -17.43
C HIS A 341 -23.16 13.28 -16.57
N MET A 342 -22.05 13.52 -15.88
CA MET A 342 -21.47 12.55 -14.92
C MET A 342 -21.26 13.21 -13.55
N TYR A 343 -21.29 12.41 -12.51
CA TYR A 343 -21.01 12.82 -11.14
C TYR A 343 -19.96 11.95 -10.48
N ALA A 344 -19.26 12.50 -9.51
CA ALA A 344 -18.33 11.77 -8.66
C ALA A 344 -19.08 11.17 -7.45
N PRO A 345 -19.29 9.85 -7.38
CA PRO A 345 -19.93 9.22 -6.23
C PRO A 345 -19.05 9.36 -4.99
N ALA A 346 -19.67 9.49 -3.82
CA ALA A 346 -18.95 9.42 -2.57
C ALA A 346 -18.60 7.96 -2.25
N SER A 347 -17.45 7.76 -1.60
CA SER A 347 -17.02 6.46 -1.08
C SER A 347 -16.50 6.59 0.35
N LEU A 348 -16.75 5.56 1.15
CA LEU A 348 -16.24 5.41 2.51
C LEU A 348 -15.58 4.04 2.62
N GLY A 349 -14.38 4.00 3.17
CA GLY A 349 -13.70 2.77 3.50
C GLY A 349 -13.10 2.82 4.90
N TRP A 350 -13.06 1.69 5.59
CA TRP A 350 -12.37 1.57 6.86
C TRP A 350 -11.83 0.15 7.06
N ASN A 351 -10.73 0.06 7.80
CA ASN A 351 -10.10 -1.18 8.18
C ASN A 351 -9.62 -1.11 9.63
N LEU A 352 -9.78 -2.21 10.34
CA LEU A 352 -9.18 -2.45 11.65
C LEU A 352 -8.44 -3.79 11.59
N GLY A 353 -7.16 -3.77 11.92
CA GLY A 353 -6.29 -4.94 11.92
C GLY A 353 -5.53 -5.07 13.22
N LEU A 354 -5.23 -6.31 13.59
CA LEU A 354 -4.44 -6.68 14.75
C LEU A 354 -3.36 -7.65 14.32
N GLN A 355 -2.17 -7.53 14.87
CA GLN A 355 -1.11 -8.52 14.77
C GLN A 355 -0.64 -8.88 16.19
N TYR A 356 -0.49 -10.16 16.45
CA TYR A 356 0.01 -10.65 17.72
C TYR A 356 1.22 -11.56 17.50
N ASN A 357 2.34 -11.21 18.13
CA ASN A 357 3.58 -11.96 18.06
C ASN A 357 3.63 -12.94 19.25
N PHE A 358 3.33 -14.23 19.01
CA PHE A 358 3.41 -15.27 20.02
C PHE A 358 4.86 -15.54 20.46
N ARG A 359 5.74 -15.50 19.47
CA ARG A 359 7.21 -15.68 19.61
C ARG A 359 7.89 -14.80 18.54
N PRO A 360 9.22 -14.62 18.62
CA PRO A 360 9.94 -13.87 17.58
C PRO A 360 9.80 -14.45 16.16
N ASP A 361 9.55 -15.76 16.07
CA ASP A 361 9.43 -16.50 14.80
C ASP A 361 7.97 -16.83 14.41
N ILE A 362 6.97 -16.63 15.29
CA ILE A 362 5.57 -16.96 15.02
C ILE A 362 4.67 -15.79 15.38
N PHE A 363 3.91 -15.32 14.41
CA PHE A 363 2.89 -14.28 14.62
C PHE A 363 1.62 -14.57 13.82
N ALA A 364 0.52 -14.03 14.29
CA ALA A 364 -0.76 -14.04 13.60
C ALA A 364 -1.27 -12.64 13.37
N SER A 365 -2.05 -12.44 12.33
CA SER A 365 -2.85 -11.23 12.20
C SER A 365 -4.30 -11.55 11.87
N ALA A 366 -5.18 -10.61 12.23
CA ALA A 366 -6.58 -10.63 11.84
C ALA A 366 -7.00 -9.22 11.44
N SER A 367 -7.86 -9.12 10.45
CA SER A 367 -8.33 -7.83 9.95
C SER A 367 -9.78 -7.90 9.50
N PHE A 368 -10.48 -6.77 9.66
CA PHE A 368 -11.82 -6.58 9.15
C PHE A 368 -11.94 -5.23 8.48
N SER A 369 -12.53 -5.16 7.29
CA SER A 369 -12.67 -3.94 6.53
C SER A 369 -13.99 -3.87 5.77
N GLN A 370 -14.39 -2.65 5.46
CA GLN A 370 -15.55 -2.34 4.62
C GLN A 370 -15.19 -1.24 3.63
N THR A 371 -15.68 -1.38 2.41
CA THR A 371 -15.72 -0.31 1.40
C THR A 371 -17.14 -0.13 0.93
N ARG A 372 -17.63 1.10 0.89
CA ARG A 372 -18.98 1.47 0.48
C ARG A 372 -18.95 2.58 -0.55
N LEU A 373 -19.75 2.41 -1.59
CA LEU A 373 -20.04 3.40 -2.63
C LEU A 373 -21.45 3.98 -2.40
N TYR A 374 -21.58 5.30 -2.51
CA TYR A 374 -22.84 6.02 -2.38
C TYR A 374 -23.27 6.50 -3.78
N ALA A 375 -23.93 5.63 -4.51
CA ALA A 375 -24.49 5.94 -5.82
C ALA A 375 -25.79 6.75 -5.69
N ARG A 376 -26.13 7.54 -6.72
CA ARG A 376 -27.41 8.27 -6.81
C ARG A 376 -28.57 7.35 -7.14
N GLU A 377 -29.78 7.82 -6.90
CA GLU A 377 -31.00 7.15 -7.35
C GLU A 377 -30.97 6.95 -8.88
N GLY A 378 -31.55 5.85 -9.36
CA GLY A 378 -31.51 5.45 -10.76
C GLY A 378 -30.27 4.68 -11.19
N THR A 379 -29.23 4.58 -10.36
CA THR A 379 -28.08 3.69 -10.64
C THR A 379 -28.56 2.24 -10.74
N ALA A 380 -28.01 1.49 -11.71
CA ALA A 380 -28.41 0.11 -11.96
C ALA A 380 -28.30 -0.75 -10.68
N GLY A 381 -29.34 -1.58 -10.43
CA GLY A 381 -29.40 -2.42 -9.23
C GLY A 381 -28.24 -3.40 -9.08
N SER A 382 -27.65 -3.82 -10.21
CA SER A 382 -26.48 -4.71 -10.27
C SER A 382 -25.15 -4.04 -9.87
N GLU A 383 -25.13 -2.71 -9.77
CA GLU A 383 -23.91 -1.99 -9.39
C GLU A 383 -23.52 -2.26 -7.93
N TYR A 384 -22.21 -2.15 -7.68
CA TYR A 384 -21.64 -2.34 -6.36
C TYR A 384 -22.12 -1.27 -5.36
N LYS A 385 -22.57 -1.70 -4.20
CA LYS A 385 -22.98 -0.84 -3.09
C LYS A 385 -21.97 -0.86 -1.95
N TYR A 386 -21.59 -2.05 -1.46
CA TYR A 386 -20.54 -2.22 -0.48
C TYR A 386 -19.97 -3.63 -0.49
N GLY A 387 -18.74 -3.76 -0.03
CA GLY A 387 -18.08 -5.01 0.28
C GLY A 387 -17.60 -5.04 1.73
N LEU A 388 -17.67 -6.22 2.33
CA LEU A 388 -17.05 -6.54 3.61
C LEU A 388 -15.94 -7.54 3.35
N TRP A 389 -14.83 -7.40 4.05
CA TRP A 389 -13.72 -8.34 4.00
C TRP A 389 -13.20 -8.61 5.41
N ALA A 390 -12.88 -9.86 5.68
CA ALA A 390 -12.23 -10.29 6.91
C ALA A 390 -11.15 -11.30 6.59
N CYS A 391 -10.02 -11.23 7.28
CA CYS A 391 -9.00 -12.27 7.21
C CYS A 391 -8.46 -12.63 8.58
N ALA A 392 -7.93 -13.86 8.67
CA ALA A 392 -7.12 -14.31 9.78
C ALA A 392 -6.00 -15.19 9.24
N ASN A 393 -4.77 -14.99 9.74
CA ASN A 393 -3.60 -15.71 9.24
C ASN A 393 -2.62 -16.04 10.36
N LEU A 394 -1.72 -16.95 10.04
CA LEU A 394 -0.60 -17.37 10.88
C LEU A 394 0.65 -17.42 10.01
N PHE A 395 1.70 -16.77 10.46
CA PHE A 395 3.02 -16.76 9.83
C PHE A 395 4.05 -17.44 10.74
N TRP A 396 4.95 -18.16 10.10
CA TRP A 396 6.09 -18.78 10.73
C TRP A 396 7.37 -18.47 9.96
N ASN A 397 8.29 -17.76 10.60
CA ASN A 397 9.64 -17.50 10.12
C ASN A 397 10.52 -18.70 10.47
N LEU A 398 10.57 -19.70 9.58
CA LEU A 398 11.39 -20.91 9.72
C LEU A 398 12.87 -20.58 9.90
N THR A 399 13.32 -19.56 9.20
CA THR A 399 14.63 -18.91 9.33
C THR A 399 14.45 -17.40 9.12
N PRO A 400 15.46 -16.55 9.36
CA PRO A 400 15.40 -15.12 9.01
C PRO A 400 15.05 -14.84 7.54
N ARG A 401 15.18 -15.84 6.66
CA ARG A 401 14.97 -15.72 5.21
C ARG A 401 13.80 -16.54 4.66
N ILE A 402 13.34 -17.53 5.41
CA ILE A 402 12.27 -18.43 4.97
C ILE A 402 11.06 -18.20 5.84
N GLN A 403 9.97 -17.75 5.24
CA GLN A 403 8.68 -17.57 5.89
C GLN A 403 7.64 -18.46 5.22
N ALA A 404 6.87 -19.17 6.04
CA ALA A 404 5.66 -19.87 5.62
C ALA A 404 4.44 -19.22 6.28
N GLY A 405 3.26 -19.40 5.69
CA GLY A 405 2.04 -18.88 6.29
C GLY A 405 0.79 -19.53 5.70
N VAL A 406 -0.28 -19.44 6.47
CA VAL A 406 -1.65 -19.84 6.08
C VAL A 406 -2.61 -18.71 6.38
N GLU A 407 -3.65 -18.57 5.56
CA GLU A 407 -4.62 -17.47 5.65
C GLU A 407 -6.01 -17.97 5.30
N PHE A 408 -6.99 -17.45 5.99
CA PHE A 408 -8.40 -17.58 5.66
C PHE A 408 -8.97 -16.19 5.40
N ASP A 409 -9.60 -16.01 4.23
CA ASP A 409 -10.34 -14.84 3.85
C ASP A 409 -11.82 -15.14 3.74
N TRP A 410 -12.62 -14.19 4.16
CA TRP A 410 -14.06 -14.14 3.94
C TRP A 410 -14.44 -12.78 3.34
N GLY A 411 -15.31 -12.80 2.34
CA GLY A 411 -15.82 -11.58 1.73
C GLY A 411 -17.31 -11.64 1.46
N LEU A 412 -17.94 -10.47 1.47
CA LEU A 412 -19.32 -10.28 1.07
C LEU A 412 -19.41 -9.09 0.12
N ARG A 413 -20.05 -9.25 -1.01
CA ARG A 413 -20.47 -8.18 -1.91
C ARG A 413 -21.97 -7.98 -1.80
N CYS A 414 -22.40 -6.72 -1.71
CA CYS A 414 -23.79 -6.31 -1.81
C CYS A 414 -23.94 -5.26 -2.92
N ASN A 415 -24.93 -5.44 -3.77
CA ASN A 415 -25.27 -4.52 -4.85
C ASN A 415 -26.32 -3.50 -4.41
N VAL A 416 -26.60 -2.51 -5.28
CA VAL A 416 -27.57 -1.42 -5.04
C VAL A 416 -28.98 -1.95 -4.80
N ASP A 417 -29.41 -3.02 -5.50
CA ASP A 417 -30.69 -3.70 -5.32
C ASP A 417 -30.82 -4.46 -3.98
N GLY A 418 -29.75 -4.53 -3.19
CA GLY A 418 -29.71 -5.26 -1.93
C GLY A 418 -29.34 -6.75 -2.07
N TYR A 419 -29.16 -7.26 -3.30
CA TYR A 419 -28.69 -8.62 -3.50
C TYR A 419 -27.25 -8.76 -2.99
N ALA A 420 -27.01 -9.76 -2.14
CA ALA A 420 -25.71 -9.95 -1.49
C ALA A 420 -25.23 -11.41 -1.64
N ARG A 421 -23.93 -11.57 -1.79
CA ARG A 421 -23.25 -12.89 -1.82
C ARG A 421 -21.93 -12.84 -1.10
N SER A 422 -21.57 -13.98 -0.51
CA SER A 422 -20.29 -14.19 0.15
C SER A 422 -19.45 -15.25 -0.56
N ALA A 423 -18.14 -15.10 -0.42
CA ALA A 423 -17.15 -16.09 -0.83
C ALA A 423 -16.10 -16.25 0.26
N ARG A 424 -15.30 -17.31 0.14
CA ARG A 424 -14.23 -17.64 1.08
C ARG A 424 -13.00 -18.07 0.30
N ARG A 425 -11.83 -17.83 0.89
CA ARG A 425 -10.53 -18.31 0.38
C ARG A 425 -9.75 -18.93 1.54
N VAL A 426 -9.11 -20.07 1.29
CA VAL A 426 -8.04 -20.59 2.12
C VAL A 426 -6.77 -20.52 1.32
N GLY A 427 -5.77 -19.85 1.84
CA GLY A 427 -4.48 -19.60 1.17
C GLY A 427 -3.31 -20.12 1.99
N ALA A 428 -2.22 -20.44 1.30
CA ALA A 428 -0.93 -20.74 1.91
C ALA A 428 0.19 -20.06 1.12
N MET A 429 1.29 -19.74 1.78
CA MET A 429 2.45 -19.10 1.21
C MET A 429 3.74 -19.72 1.71
N CYS A 430 4.73 -19.79 0.83
CA CYS A 430 6.14 -19.95 1.20
C CYS A 430 6.94 -18.87 0.49
N GLN A 431 7.83 -18.21 1.24
CA GLN A 431 8.67 -17.12 0.75
C GLN A 431 10.11 -17.32 1.19
N PHE A 432 11.03 -17.07 0.28
CA PHE A 432 12.47 -16.97 0.54
C PHE A 432 12.94 -15.55 0.18
N THR A 433 13.58 -14.86 1.14
CA THR A 433 14.14 -13.50 0.96
C THR A 433 15.66 -13.55 0.90
N PHE A 434 16.28 -12.78 0.01
CA PHE A 434 17.73 -12.72 -0.18
C PHE A 434 18.22 -11.30 -0.44
#